data_e8f0d3d89e4b53b26c5ea98ff4093ed4
#
_entry.id   e8f0d3d89e4b53b26c5ea98ff4093ed4
#
_cell.length_a   1.000
_cell.length_b   1.000
_cell.length_c   1.000
_cell.angle_alpha   90.00
_cell.angle_beta   90.00
_cell.angle_gamma   90.00
#
_symmetry.space_group_name_H-M   'P 1'
#
loop_
_entity.id
_entity.type
_entity.pdbx_description
1 polymer ?
#
loop_
_entity_poly.entity_id
_entity_poly.type
_entity_poly.pdbx_seq_one_letter_code
_entity_poly.pdbx_strand_id
1 'polypeptide(L)'
;MTDCIFCKIISGDIPSYQVYEDDDVLAFLDITQTTKGHTLVVPKKHIRNVLEMSAEDAATLFSKIPHIASHITQRLSASGMNILQNNEMIAGQTVFHAHVHLIPRYSKDDGFKASFT
;
A
#
# COMPACT_ATOMS: atom_id res chain seq x y z
N MET A 1 -2.05 -18.45 -6.06
CA MET A 1 -1.15 -18.29 -4.89
C MET A 1 -1.96 -18.48 -3.62
N THR A 2 -1.98 -19.70 -3.15
CA THR A 2 -2.82 -20.07 -2.00
C THR A 2 -2.28 -19.55 -0.68
N ASP A 3 -0.97 -19.28 -0.60
CA ASP A 3 -0.35 -18.84 0.65
C ASP A 3 -0.20 -17.34 0.79
N CYS A 4 -0.54 -16.58 -0.23
CA CYS A 4 -0.39 -15.12 -0.20
C CYS A 4 -1.56 -14.50 0.55
N ILE A 5 -1.27 -13.84 1.68
CA ILE A 5 -2.31 -13.18 2.47
C ILE A 5 -3.01 -12.08 1.67
N PHE A 6 -2.29 -11.35 0.83
CA PHE A 6 -2.91 -10.30 0.01
C PHE A 6 -3.78 -10.88 -1.10
N CYS A 7 -3.38 -12.00 -1.70
CA CYS A 7 -4.25 -12.70 -2.64
C CYS A 7 -5.55 -13.14 -1.98
N LYS A 8 -5.48 -13.58 -0.72
CA LYS A 8 -6.67 -13.99 0.04
C LYS A 8 -7.57 -12.80 0.37
N ILE A 9 -6.97 -11.64 0.65
CA ILE A 9 -7.73 -10.41 0.87
C ILE A 9 -8.42 -9.98 -0.43
N ILE A 10 -7.71 -10.05 -1.56
CA ILE A 10 -8.23 -9.70 -2.87
C ILE A 10 -9.43 -10.59 -3.25
N SER A 11 -9.33 -11.89 -2.96
CA SER A 11 -10.40 -12.85 -3.26
C SER A 11 -11.57 -12.79 -2.28
N GLY A 12 -11.41 -12.09 -1.16
CA GLY A 12 -12.45 -12.00 -0.14
C GLY A 12 -12.39 -13.11 0.91
N ASP A 13 -11.41 -14.01 0.84
CA ASP A 13 -11.26 -15.09 1.83
C ASP A 13 -10.86 -14.57 3.20
N ILE A 14 -10.15 -13.44 3.23
CA ILE A 14 -9.79 -12.74 4.47
C ILE A 14 -10.42 -11.36 4.41
N PRO A 15 -11.18 -10.95 5.45
CA PRO A 15 -11.80 -9.63 5.45
C PRO A 15 -10.77 -8.51 5.58
N SER A 16 -11.10 -7.33 5.06
CA SER A 16 -10.28 -6.14 5.18
C SER A 16 -11.17 -4.91 5.18
N TYR A 17 -10.63 -3.77 5.63
CA TYR A 17 -11.32 -2.49 5.53
C TYR A 17 -10.89 -1.83 4.24
N GLN A 18 -11.74 -1.94 3.21
CA GLN A 18 -11.44 -1.43 1.88
C GLN A 18 -11.56 0.09 1.82
N VAL A 19 -10.60 0.72 1.16
CA VAL A 19 -10.56 2.15 0.91
C VAL A 19 -10.92 2.45 -0.54
N TYR A 20 -10.47 1.59 -1.45
CA TYR A 20 -10.67 1.76 -2.89
C TYR A 20 -10.51 0.42 -3.59
N GLU A 21 -11.27 0.22 -4.64
CA GLU A 21 -11.14 -0.98 -5.46
C GLU A 21 -11.54 -0.69 -6.90
N ASP A 22 -10.77 -1.22 -7.85
CA ASP A 22 -11.16 -1.30 -9.26
C ASP A 22 -10.73 -2.65 -9.82
N ASP A 23 -10.74 -2.80 -11.14
CA ASP A 23 -10.39 -4.09 -11.76
C ASP A 23 -8.92 -4.46 -11.55
N ASP A 24 -8.05 -3.51 -11.31
CA ASP A 24 -6.61 -3.70 -11.29
C ASP A 24 -5.98 -3.66 -9.92
N VAL A 25 -6.56 -2.89 -8.98
CA VAL A 25 -5.97 -2.67 -7.65
C VAL A 25 -7.03 -2.74 -6.56
N LEU A 26 -6.53 -3.06 -5.36
CA LEU A 26 -7.29 -2.97 -4.13
C LEU A 26 -6.49 -2.14 -3.14
N ALA A 27 -7.15 -1.21 -2.45
CA ALA A 27 -6.54 -0.47 -1.36
C ALA A 27 -7.32 -0.76 -0.07
N PHE A 28 -6.60 -1.09 1.00
CA PHE A 28 -7.21 -1.45 2.29
C PHE A 28 -6.33 -0.97 3.42
N LEU A 29 -6.96 -0.76 4.59
CA LEU A 29 -6.22 -0.31 5.77
C LEU A 29 -5.25 -1.39 6.25
N ASP A 30 -4.02 -0.99 6.56
CA ASP A 30 -3.08 -1.86 7.25
C ASP A 30 -3.61 -2.12 8.66
N ILE A 31 -3.60 -3.36 9.10
CA ILE A 31 -4.05 -3.69 10.46
C ILE A 31 -3.09 -3.13 11.52
N THR A 32 -1.83 -2.91 11.16
CA THR A 32 -0.84 -2.25 12.01
C THR A 32 -0.69 -0.80 11.55
N GLN A 33 -1.50 0.07 12.10
CA GLN A 33 -1.55 1.48 11.68
C GLN A 33 -0.34 2.23 12.20
N THR A 34 0.65 2.51 11.34
CA THR A 34 1.79 3.38 11.67
C THR A 34 1.29 4.76 12.03
N THR A 35 0.35 5.28 11.22
CA THR A 35 -0.43 6.46 11.55
C THR A 35 -1.89 6.15 11.21
N LYS A 36 -2.82 6.96 11.71
CA LYS A 36 -4.25 6.78 11.41
C LYS A 36 -4.47 6.89 9.90
N GLY A 37 -5.08 5.86 9.33
CA GLY A 37 -5.38 5.82 7.91
C GLY A 37 -4.28 5.19 7.06
N HIS A 38 -3.25 4.62 7.68
CA HIS A 38 -2.21 3.87 6.97
C HIS A 38 -2.86 2.82 6.06
N THR A 39 -2.67 2.96 4.77
CA THR A 39 -3.33 2.17 3.73
C THR A 39 -2.30 1.46 2.89
N LEU A 40 -2.63 0.26 2.44
CA LEU A 40 -1.83 -0.51 1.49
C LEU A 40 -2.56 -0.52 0.15
N VAL A 41 -1.84 -0.23 -0.94
CA VAL A 41 -2.37 -0.35 -2.29
C VAL A 41 -1.67 -1.53 -2.95
N VAL A 42 -2.43 -2.51 -3.39
CA VAL A 42 -1.89 -3.74 -3.99
C VAL A 42 -2.45 -3.95 -5.38
N PRO A 43 -1.63 -4.44 -6.33
CA PRO A 43 -2.17 -4.91 -7.61
C PRO A 43 -2.94 -6.20 -7.36
N LYS A 44 -4.05 -6.41 -8.08
CA LYS A 44 -4.79 -7.66 -7.98
C LYS A 44 -4.01 -8.83 -8.56
N LYS A 45 -3.15 -8.56 -9.55
CA LYS A 45 -2.23 -9.52 -10.09
C LYS A 45 -1.13 -9.79 -9.07
N HIS A 46 -0.83 -11.06 -8.79
CA HIS A 46 0.24 -11.39 -7.86
C HIS A 46 1.59 -11.14 -8.51
N ILE A 47 2.32 -10.16 -8.00
CA ILE A 47 3.68 -9.81 -8.42
C ILE A 47 4.48 -9.64 -7.13
N ARG A 48 5.65 -10.24 -7.05
CA ARG A 48 6.45 -10.23 -5.83
C ARG A 48 6.76 -8.82 -5.33
N ASN A 49 7.28 -7.96 -6.23
CA ASN A 49 7.59 -6.57 -5.90
C ASN A 49 7.87 -5.79 -7.20
N VAL A 50 8.26 -4.53 -7.07
CA VAL A 50 8.50 -3.66 -8.23
C VAL A 50 9.65 -4.15 -9.11
N LEU A 51 10.64 -4.82 -8.52
CA LEU A 51 11.78 -5.34 -9.27
C LEU A 51 11.38 -6.40 -10.30
N GLU A 52 10.21 -7.01 -10.13
CA GLU A 52 9.68 -8.02 -11.05
C GLU A 52 8.52 -7.51 -11.90
N MET A 53 8.18 -6.22 -11.79
CA MET A 53 7.10 -5.65 -12.59
C MET A 53 7.55 -5.31 -14.00
N SER A 54 6.64 -5.51 -14.97
CA SER A 54 6.77 -4.88 -16.27
C SER A 54 6.46 -3.39 -16.14
N ALA A 55 6.89 -2.59 -17.13
CA ALA A 55 6.54 -1.18 -17.18
C ALA A 55 5.01 -0.98 -17.18
N GLU A 56 4.28 -1.87 -17.86
CA GLU A 56 2.82 -1.82 -17.92
C GLU A 56 2.19 -2.09 -16.56
N ASP A 57 2.65 -3.12 -15.84
CA ASP A 57 2.15 -3.42 -14.49
C ASP A 57 2.45 -2.28 -13.52
N ALA A 58 3.64 -1.70 -13.61
CA ALA A 58 4.01 -0.56 -12.78
C ALA A 58 3.12 0.65 -13.07
N ALA A 59 2.88 0.95 -14.34
CA ALA A 59 2.01 2.05 -14.75
C ALA A 59 0.59 1.85 -14.22
N THR A 60 0.07 0.63 -14.31
CA THR A 60 -1.27 0.32 -13.81
C THR A 60 -1.38 0.56 -12.31
N LEU A 61 -0.41 0.07 -11.53
CA LEU A 61 -0.42 0.23 -10.09
C LEU A 61 -0.23 1.70 -9.68
N PHE A 62 0.85 2.33 -10.15
CA PHE A 62 1.24 3.65 -9.67
C PHE A 62 0.32 4.76 -10.20
N SER A 63 -0.36 4.57 -11.32
CA SER A 63 -1.32 5.54 -11.83
C SER A 63 -2.51 5.76 -10.89
N LYS A 64 -2.80 4.80 -10.02
CA LYS A 64 -3.91 4.89 -9.06
C LYS A 64 -3.53 5.66 -7.79
N ILE A 65 -2.24 5.75 -7.50
CA ILE A 65 -1.75 6.28 -6.22
C ILE A 65 -2.18 7.74 -5.98
N PRO A 66 -2.04 8.68 -6.93
CA PRO A 66 -2.41 10.07 -6.65
C PRO A 66 -3.87 10.23 -6.21
N HIS A 67 -4.79 9.54 -6.87
CA HIS A 67 -6.20 9.62 -6.54
C HIS A 67 -6.49 9.07 -5.13
N ILE A 68 -5.97 7.88 -4.83
CA ILE A 68 -6.20 7.24 -3.55
C ILE A 68 -5.57 8.04 -2.41
N ALA A 69 -4.31 8.47 -2.60
CA ALA A 69 -3.57 9.24 -1.60
C ALA A 69 -4.26 10.58 -1.31
N SER A 70 -4.70 11.28 -2.35
CA SER A 70 -5.40 12.55 -2.21
C SER A 70 -6.73 12.39 -1.46
N HIS A 71 -7.47 11.33 -1.77
CA HIS A 71 -8.74 11.04 -1.11
C HIS A 71 -8.53 10.80 0.40
N ILE A 72 -7.54 9.99 0.77
CA ILE A 72 -7.24 9.71 2.18
C ILE A 72 -6.82 10.99 2.91
N THR A 73 -5.92 11.76 2.30
CA THR A 73 -5.42 13.00 2.89
C THR A 73 -6.57 13.97 3.19
N GLN A 74 -7.50 14.13 2.25
CA GLN A 74 -8.63 15.02 2.42
C GLN A 74 -9.62 14.50 3.48
N ARG A 75 -9.94 13.21 3.43
CA ARG A 75 -10.91 12.63 4.36
C ARG A 75 -10.45 12.66 5.80
N LEU A 76 -9.15 12.52 6.04
CA LEU A 76 -8.59 12.45 7.38
C LEU A 76 -7.97 13.78 7.82
N SER A 77 -8.02 14.80 6.99
CA SER A 77 -7.41 16.11 7.26
C SER A 77 -5.92 15.98 7.60
N ALA A 78 -5.23 15.09 6.89
CA ALA A 78 -3.79 14.93 7.07
C ALA A 78 -3.04 16.12 6.47
N SER A 79 -1.91 16.47 7.06
CA SER A 79 -1.07 17.56 6.60
C SER A 79 -0.12 17.17 5.47
N GLY A 80 0.11 15.87 5.31
CA GLY A 80 0.98 15.35 4.27
C GLY A 80 0.89 13.84 4.24
N MET A 81 1.73 13.21 3.40
CA MET A 81 1.72 11.76 3.26
C MET A 81 3.08 11.26 2.83
N ASN A 82 3.54 10.21 3.48
CA ASN A 82 4.68 9.46 2.98
C ASN A 82 4.19 8.29 2.16
N ILE A 83 4.83 8.08 1.03
CA ILE A 83 4.53 6.94 0.15
C ILE A 83 5.79 6.06 0.16
N LEU A 84 5.64 4.84 0.65
CA LEU A 84 6.74 3.92 0.86
C LEU A 84 6.49 2.62 0.12
N GLN A 85 7.50 2.13 -0.58
CA GLN A 85 7.42 0.86 -1.27
C GLN A 85 8.74 0.12 -1.03
N ASN A 86 8.66 -1.12 -0.58
CA ASN A 86 9.84 -1.91 -0.20
C ASN A 86 9.95 -3.14 -1.09
N ASN A 87 11.19 -3.46 -1.51
CA ASN A 87 11.47 -4.59 -2.39
C ASN A 87 12.54 -5.46 -1.75
N GLU A 88 12.18 -6.69 -1.42
CA GLU A 88 12.95 -7.72 -0.75
C GLU A 88 13.07 -7.50 0.77
N MET A 89 13.34 -8.59 1.47
CA MET A 89 13.38 -8.58 2.93
C MET A 89 14.38 -7.58 3.49
N ILE A 90 15.54 -7.47 2.87
CA ILE A 90 16.58 -6.55 3.36
C ILE A 90 16.14 -5.08 3.29
N ALA A 91 15.20 -4.77 2.41
CA ALA A 91 14.67 -3.42 2.27
C ALA A 91 13.35 -3.21 3.01
N GLY A 92 12.93 -4.18 3.83
CA GLY A 92 11.74 -4.06 4.67
C GLY A 92 10.49 -4.70 4.14
N GLN A 93 10.56 -5.44 3.04
CA GLN A 93 9.39 -6.15 2.52
C GLN A 93 9.11 -7.38 3.38
N THR A 94 7.90 -7.48 3.94
CA THR A 94 7.50 -8.60 4.80
C THR A 94 6.43 -9.49 4.18
N VAL A 95 5.65 -8.98 3.23
CA VAL A 95 4.70 -9.76 2.45
C VAL A 95 5.13 -9.71 0.99
N PHE A 96 5.26 -10.87 0.35
CA PHE A 96 5.84 -10.96 -0.99
C PHE A 96 4.76 -10.94 -2.08
N HIS A 97 3.96 -9.93 -1.99
CA HIS A 97 3.01 -9.43 -2.97
C HIS A 97 3.18 -7.92 -2.95
N ALA A 98 3.54 -7.34 -4.08
CA ALA A 98 3.88 -5.92 -4.17
C ALA A 98 2.82 -5.04 -3.52
N HIS A 99 3.23 -4.07 -2.74
CA HIS A 99 2.31 -3.15 -2.11
C HIS A 99 2.98 -1.81 -1.86
N VAL A 100 2.16 -0.76 -1.90
CA VAL A 100 2.59 0.61 -1.65
C VAL A 100 1.93 1.08 -0.36
N HIS A 101 2.75 1.52 0.59
CA HIS A 101 2.25 2.09 1.85
C HIS A 101 1.89 3.55 1.63
N LEU A 102 0.67 3.92 1.98
CA LEU A 102 0.24 5.32 2.05
C LEU A 102 0.12 5.66 3.52
N ILE A 103 1.01 6.52 4.01
CA ILE A 103 1.13 6.84 5.43
C ILE A 103 0.78 8.31 5.63
N PRO A 104 -0.48 8.62 6.02
CA PRO A 104 -0.87 10.01 6.29
C PRO A 104 -0.07 10.57 7.45
N ARG A 105 0.29 11.85 7.37
CA ARG A 105 1.09 12.50 8.41
C ARG A 105 0.33 13.68 8.99
N TYR A 106 0.31 13.75 10.31
CA TYR A 106 -0.46 14.74 11.07
C TYR A 106 0.44 15.66 11.88
N SER A 107 1.62 15.18 12.25
CA SER A 107 2.62 15.94 12.99
C SER A 107 4.00 15.34 12.75
N LYS A 108 5.06 16.03 13.20
CA LYS A 108 6.43 15.53 13.04
C LYS A 108 6.66 14.19 13.74
N ASP A 109 5.99 13.96 14.86
CA ASP A 109 6.27 12.84 15.76
C ASP A 109 5.15 11.79 15.77
N ASP A 110 4.44 11.63 14.67
CA ASP A 110 3.26 10.77 14.62
C ASP A 110 3.54 9.30 14.30
N GLY A 111 4.75 8.84 14.58
CA GLY A 111 5.02 7.40 14.55
C GLY A 111 5.77 6.87 13.34
N PHE A 112 5.98 7.67 12.30
CA PHE A 112 6.76 7.23 11.14
C PHE A 112 8.12 7.90 11.12
N LYS A 113 9.17 7.10 11.02
CA LYS A 113 10.55 7.58 10.86
C LYS A 113 11.23 6.75 9.79
N ALA A 114 12.01 7.40 8.94
CA ALA A 114 12.85 6.75 7.94
C ALA A 114 14.28 7.22 8.12
N SER A 115 15.23 6.28 8.02
CA SER A 115 16.64 6.57 8.16
C SER A 115 17.39 5.91 7.01
N PHE A 116 18.28 6.66 6.39
CA PHE A 116 19.09 6.17 5.27
C PHE A 116 20.57 6.43 5.55
N THR A 117 21.40 5.43 5.32
CA THR A 117 22.84 5.53 5.52
C THR A 117 23.58 5.74 4.21
#